data_3b3e5ec36d077787234d5c1ea43fb518
#
_entry.id   3b3e5ec36d077787234d5c1ea43fb518
#
_cell.length_a   1.000
_cell.length_b   1.000
_cell.length_c   1.000
_cell.angle_alpha   90.00
_cell.angle_beta   90.00
_cell.angle_gamma   90.00
#
_symmetry.space_group_name_H-M   'P 1'
#
loop_
_entity.id
_entity.type
_entity.pdbx_description
1 polymer ?
#
loop_
_entity_poly.entity_id
_entity_poly.type
_entity_poly.pdbx_seq_one_letter_code
_entity_poly.pdbx_strand_id
1 'polypeptide(L)'
;TRALDNLEGVPGRLQHVADCANGAAVYVDYAHTPDALATVLTAMRPHASGKLGVVFGCGGDRDKGKRPQMGQVACELADDVIVTDDNPRSEEPSLIRAQALVGCPDADDVGDRAKAIDVAVARLQAGDVLIVAGKGHETGQTVKGEVRPFNDADEIRRAVREAGI
;
A
#
# COMPACT_ATOMS: atom_id res chain seq x y z
N THR A 1 -22.06 -25.76 3.33
CA THR A 1 -21.41 -24.89 2.31
C THR A 1 -21.71 -23.41 2.54
N ARG A 2 -22.79 -23.03 3.24
CA ARG A 2 -23.16 -21.64 3.55
C ARG A 2 -22.36 -20.93 4.65
N ALA A 3 -21.48 -21.65 5.37
CA ALA A 3 -20.67 -21.06 6.46
C ALA A 3 -19.40 -20.35 5.94
N LEU A 4 -18.98 -20.60 4.71
CA LEU A 4 -17.79 -20.00 4.10
C LEU A 4 -18.09 -18.65 3.42
N ASP A 5 -19.34 -18.40 3.05
CA ASP A 5 -19.76 -17.17 2.36
C ASP A 5 -19.82 -15.93 3.29
N ASN A 6 -19.66 -16.13 4.60
CA ASN A 6 -19.68 -15.09 5.65
C ASN A 6 -18.34 -14.95 6.39
N LEU A 7 -17.25 -15.46 5.85
CA LEU A 7 -15.93 -15.20 6.43
C LEU A 7 -15.49 -13.78 6.08
N GLU A 8 -15.75 -12.86 6.98
CA GLU A 8 -15.09 -11.55 6.93
C GLU A 8 -13.60 -11.77 7.10
N GLY A 9 -12.81 -11.29 6.13
CA GLY A 9 -11.34 -11.36 6.19
C GLY A 9 -10.81 -10.64 7.44
N VAL A 10 -9.64 -11.03 7.90
CA VAL A 10 -8.99 -10.35 9.04
C VAL A 10 -8.71 -8.90 8.67
N PRO A 11 -9.18 -7.89 9.43
CA PRO A 11 -8.91 -6.49 9.15
C PRO A 11 -7.42 -6.23 8.91
N GLY A 12 -7.10 -5.53 7.80
CA GLY A 12 -5.74 -5.18 7.44
C GLY A 12 -4.87 -6.31 6.88
N ARG A 13 -5.44 -7.50 6.62
CA ARG A 13 -4.75 -8.60 5.96
C ARG A 13 -5.51 -8.99 4.70
N LEU A 14 -4.97 -8.57 3.55
CA LEU A 14 -5.60 -8.65 2.24
C LEU A 14 -7.09 -8.26 2.31
N GLN A 15 -7.35 -7.19 3.07
CA GLN A 15 -8.70 -6.68 3.29
C GLN A 15 -9.17 -5.98 2.02
N HIS A 16 -10.24 -6.47 1.42
CA HIS A 16 -10.95 -5.76 0.36
C HIS A 16 -11.61 -4.50 0.95
N VAL A 17 -11.34 -3.35 0.36
CA VAL A 17 -11.80 -2.05 0.88
C VAL A 17 -12.81 -1.39 -0.04
N ALA A 18 -12.59 -1.47 -1.35
CA ALA A 18 -13.48 -0.85 -2.34
C ALA A 18 -13.45 -1.59 -3.68
N ASP A 19 -14.65 -1.71 -4.28
CA ASP A 19 -14.83 -1.91 -5.71
C ASP A 19 -15.12 -0.55 -6.34
N CYS A 20 -14.31 -0.17 -7.32
CA CYS A 20 -14.49 1.08 -8.04
C CYS A 20 -15.55 0.91 -9.14
N ALA A 21 -16.31 1.97 -9.43
CA ALA A 21 -17.35 1.91 -10.48
C ALA A 21 -16.78 1.61 -11.87
N ASN A 22 -15.51 1.88 -12.09
CA ASN A 22 -14.79 1.53 -13.32
C ASN A 22 -14.34 0.06 -13.38
N GLY A 23 -14.55 -0.75 -12.34
CA GLY A 23 -14.19 -2.17 -12.28
C GLY A 23 -12.80 -2.45 -11.73
N ALA A 24 -12.11 -1.46 -11.15
CA ALA A 24 -10.89 -1.67 -10.36
C ALA A 24 -11.24 -2.08 -8.93
N ALA A 25 -10.29 -2.73 -8.23
CA ALA A 25 -10.45 -3.13 -6.83
C ALA A 25 -9.27 -2.68 -5.97
N VAL A 26 -9.55 -2.28 -4.73
CA VAL A 26 -8.53 -1.77 -3.80
C VAL A 26 -8.51 -2.58 -2.51
N TYR A 27 -7.29 -2.97 -2.10
CA TYR A 27 -7.04 -3.79 -0.92
C TYR A 27 -6.05 -3.14 0.03
N VAL A 28 -6.18 -3.45 1.32
CA VAL A 28 -5.22 -3.10 2.36
C VAL A 28 -4.56 -4.36 2.88
N ASP A 29 -3.23 -4.31 3.08
CA ASP A 29 -2.48 -5.41 3.68
C ASP A 29 -1.42 -4.93 4.68
N TYR A 30 -1.10 -5.78 5.65
CA TYR A 30 -0.07 -5.51 6.67
C TYR A 30 1.34 -5.88 6.20
N ALA A 31 1.54 -6.26 4.95
CA ALA A 31 2.84 -6.63 4.39
C ALA A 31 3.87 -5.50 4.57
N HIS A 32 4.81 -5.68 5.49
CA HIS A 32 5.86 -4.73 5.86
C HIS A 32 7.26 -5.35 5.85
N THR A 33 7.39 -6.52 5.24
CA THR A 33 8.66 -7.21 4.96
C THR A 33 8.73 -7.59 3.48
N PRO A 34 9.93 -7.77 2.89
CA PRO A 34 10.07 -8.18 1.49
C PRO A 34 9.28 -9.45 1.16
N ASP A 35 9.40 -10.49 1.99
CA ASP A 35 8.72 -11.77 1.77
C ASP A 35 7.19 -11.64 1.84
N ALA A 36 6.67 -10.85 2.80
CA ALA A 36 5.24 -10.61 2.91
C ALA A 36 4.72 -9.81 1.71
N LEU A 37 5.47 -8.80 1.26
CA LEU A 37 5.12 -8.01 0.08
C LEU A 37 5.14 -8.87 -1.19
N ALA A 38 6.16 -9.71 -1.38
CA ALA A 38 6.22 -10.65 -2.48
C ALA A 38 5.02 -11.62 -2.47
N THR A 39 4.67 -12.13 -1.28
CA THR A 39 3.54 -13.05 -1.11
C THR A 39 2.22 -12.41 -1.53
N VAL A 40 1.92 -11.20 -1.05
CA VAL A 40 0.64 -10.54 -1.38
C VAL A 40 0.57 -10.13 -2.83
N LEU A 41 1.64 -9.58 -3.42
CA LEU A 41 1.66 -9.19 -4.82
C LEU A 41 1.53 -10.39 -5.76
N THR A 42 2.24 -11.49 -5.47
CA THR A 42 2.12 -12.74 -6.24
C THR A 42 0.71 -13.32 -6.16
N ALA A 43 0.10 -13.33 -4.96
CA ALA A 43 -1.25 -13.83 -4.77
C ALA A 43 -2.30 -12.98 -5.52
N MET A 44 -2.09 -11.68 -5.60
CA MET A 44 -3.06 -10.76 -6.23
C MET A 44 -2.87 -10.60 -7.74
N ARG A 45 -1.70 -10.94 -8.29
CA ARG A 45 -1.43 -10.85 -9.73
C ARG A 45 -2.47 -11.53 -10.61
N PRO A 46 -2.96 -12.75 -10.33
CA PRO A 46 -3.99 -13.40 -11.13
C PRO A 46 -5.36 -12.70 -11.11
N HIS A 47 -5.61 -11.87 -10.10
CA HIS A 47 -6.87 -11.12 -9.94
C HIS A 47 -6.87 -9.76 -10.66
N ALA A 48 -5.71 -9.28 -11.10
CA ALA A 48 -5.59 -8.07 -11.89
C ALA A 48 -5.57 -8.42 -13.39
N SER A 49 -6.69 -8.23 -14.08
CA SER A 49 -6.73 -8.36 -15.53
C SER A 49 -6.07 -7.17 -16.25
N GLY A 50 -5.98 -6.03 -15.57
CA GLY A 50 -5.20 -4.85 -15.92
C GLY A 50 -3.87 -4.81 -15.17
N LYS A 51 -3.54 -3.65 -14.62
CA LYS A 51 -2.32 -3.42 -13.82
C LYS A 51 -2.50 -3.84 -12.37
N LEU A 52 -1.41 -4.29 -11.76
CA LEU A 52 -1.28 -4.43 -10.32
C LEU A 52 -0.46 -3.25 -9.79
N GLY A 53 -1.09 -2.36 -9.04
CA GLY A 53 -0.45 -1.23 -8.38
C GLY A 53 -0.13 -1.53 -6.92
N VAL A 54 0.92 -0.90 -6.38
CA VAL A 54 1.25 -0.96 -4.96
C VAL A 54 1.65 0.40 -4.40
N VAL A 55 1.08 0.76 -3.26
CA VAL A 55 1.51 1.86 -2.39
C VAL A 55 2.12 1.24 -1.13
N PHE A 56 3.37 1.53 -0.84
CA PHE A 56 4.01 1.02 0.38
C PHE A 56 4.99 2.03 0.97
N GLY A 57 5.29 1.85 2.26
CA GLY A 57 6.34 2.58 2.95
C GLY A 57 7.11 1.68 3.90
N CYS A 58 8.20 2.21 4.45
CA CYS A 58 9.02 1.53 5.44
C CYS A 58 9.03 2.30 6.77
N GLY A 59 9.02 1.57 7.88
CA GLY A 59 9.11 2.17 9.20
C GLY A 59 10.52 2.67 9.53
N GLY A 60 10.59 3.80 10.24
CA GLY A 60 11.80 4.27 10.90
C GLY A 60 12.10 3.49 12.17
N ASP A 61 13.33 3.59 12.69
CA ASP A 61 13.83 2.88 13.87
C ASP A 61 13.63 1.35 13.76
N ARG A 62 13.83 0.83 12.56
CA ARG A 62 13.68 -0.58 12.19
C ARG A 62 14.82 -0.99 11.27
N ASP A 63 14.84 -2.25 10.86
CA ASP A 63 15.83 -2.79 9.92
C ASP A 63 15.87 -1.98 8.62
N LYS A 64 17.00 -1.30 8.40
CA LYS A 64 17.25 -0.47 7.21
C LYS A 64 17.57 -1.33 5.99
N GLY A 65 18.13 -2.52 6.20
CA GLY A 65 18.54 -3.42 5.11
C GLY A 65 17.35 -3.92 4.28
N LYS A 66 16.17 -4.02 4.88
CA LYS A 66 14.96 -4.43 4.15
C LYS A 66 14.40 -3.38 3.20
N ARG A 67 14.76 -2.09 3.36
CA ARG A 67 14.17 -0.98 2.58
C ARG A 67 14.43 -1.11 1.08
N PRO A 68 15.67 -1.27 0.60
CA PRO A 68 15.91 -1.51 -0.81
C PRO A 68 15.31 -2.84 -1.30
N GLN A 69 15.26 -3.87 -0.46
CA GLN A 69 14.63 -5.14 -0.81
C GLN A 69 13.12 -5.00 -1.01
N MET A 70 12.44 -4.19 -0.18
CA MET A 70 11.02 -3.85 -0.37
C MET A 70 10.79 -3.16 -1.71
N GLY A 71 11.65 -2.17 -2.05
CA GLY A 71 11.61 -1.51 -3.36
C GLY A 71 11.80 -2.48 -4.52
N GLN A 72 12.82 -3.36 -4.41
CA GLN A 72 13.09 -4.36 -5.44
C GLN A 72 11.90 -5.30 -5.68
N VAL A 73 11.33 -5.85 -4.62
CA VAL A 73 10.15 -6.73 -4.71
C VAL A 73 8.97 -6.01 -5.36
N ALA A 74 8.70 -4.76 -4.97
CA ALA A 74 7.64 -3.97 -5.57
C ALA A 74 7.88 -3.76 -7.07
N CYS A 75 9.12 -3.41 -7.45
CA CYS A 75 9.52 -3.18 -8.85
C CYS A 75 9.39 -4.42 -9.73
N GLU A 76 9.69 -5.60 -9.17
CA GLU A 76 9.64 -6.87 -9.91
C GLU A 76 8.22 -7.41 -10.08
N LEU A 77 7.31 -7.13 -9.14
CA LEU A 77 6.01 -7.80 -9.07
C LEU A 77 4.80 -6.90 -9.32
N ALA A 78 4.96 -5.57 -9.28
CA ALA A 78 3.90 -4.61 -9.56
C ALA A 78 4.19 -3.81 -10.84
N ASP A 79 3.12 -3.32 -11.48
CA ASP A 79 3.19 -2.51 -12.70
C ASP A 79 3.23 -1.00 -12.41
N ASP A 80 2.72 -0.57 -11.25
CA ASP A 80 2.73 0.82 -10.79
C ASP A 80 3.12 0.85 -9.30
N VAL A 81 4.18 1.56 -8.98
CA VAL A 81 4.78 1.57 -7.64
C VAL A 81 4.87 2.98 -7.09
N ILE A 82 4.29 3.20 -5.92
CA ILE A 82 4.42 4.45 -5.17
C ILE A 82 5.06 4.15 -3.81
N VAL A 83 6.18 4.80 -3.54
CA VAL A 83 6.85 4.79 -2.23
C VAL A 83 6.38 5.99 -1.41
N THR A 84 5.91 5.73 -0.19
CA THR A 84 5.35 6.75 0.71
C THR A 84 5.83 6.60 2.15
N ASP A 85 5.43 7.50 3.03
CA ASP A 85 5.72 7.39 4.45
C ASP A 85 4.82 6.33 5.12
N ASP A 86 5.44 5.53 5.98
CA ASP A 86 4.73 4.63 6.91
C ASP A 86 4.74 5.27 8.32
N ASN A 87 5.49 4.75 9.25
CA ASN A 87 5.78 5.29 10.57
C ASN A 87 7.25 5.72 10.63
N PRO A 88 7.62 6.94 10.24
CA PRO A 88 9.02 7.37 10.22
C PRO A 88 9.66 7.46 11.62
N ARG A 89 8.86 7.56 12.68
CA ARG A 89 9.29 7.67 14.08
C ARG A 89 10.29 8.79 14.28
N SER A 90 11.55 8.47 14.65
CA SER A 90 12.61 9.48 14.87
C SER A 90 13.41 9.80 13.61
N GLU A 91 13.32 8.95 12.56
CA GLU A 91 14.10 9.15 11.34
C GLU A 91 13.46 10.19 10.39
N GLU A 92 14.30 10.79 9.55
CA GLU A 92 13.83 11.68 8.49
C GLU A 92 13.08 10.88 7.39
N PRO A 93 11.79 11.18 7.13
CA PRO A 93 10.96 10.37 6.22
C PRO A 93 11.54 10.27 4.81
N SER A 94 12.07 11.36 4.28
CA SER A 94 12.67 11.41 2.93
C SER A 94 13.86 10.47 2.77
N LEU A 95 14.66 10.27 3.84
CA LEU A 95 15.78 9.34 3.82
C LEU A 95 15.31 7.88 3.82
N ILE A 96 14.20 7.58 4.50
CA ILE A 96 13.61 6.24 4.49
C ILE A 96 13.12 5.90 3.08
N ARG A 97 12.39 6.82 2.44
CA ARG A 97 11.88 6.63 1.06
C ARG A 97 13.03 6.51 0.07
N ALA A 98 14.05 7.36 0.17
CA ALA A 98 15.22 7.28 -0.69
C ALA A 98 15.91 5.91 -0.62
N GLN A 99 15.97 5.27 0.56
CA GLN A 99 16.55 3.93 0.70
C GLN A 99 15.66 2.84 0.06
N ALA A 100 14.34 2.97 0.10
CA ALA A 100 13.43 2.06 -0.61
C ALA A 100 13.53 2.24 -2.13
N LEU A 101 13.66 3.47 -2.61
CA LEU A 101 13.81 3.81 -4.02
C LEU A 101 15.13 3.29 -4.63
N VAL A 102 16.14 2.95 -3.84
CA VAL A 102 17.33 2.25 -4.34
C VAL A 102 16.95 0.95 -5.05
N GLY A 103 15.94 0.24 -4.54
CA GLY A 103 15.45 -1.01 -5.15
C GLY A 103 14.44 -0.81 -6.29
N CYS A 104 13.86 0.38 -6.42
CA CYS A 104 12.90 0.72 -7.47
C CYS A 104 13.07 2.19 -7.89
N PRO A 105 14.10 2.53 -8.66
CA PRO A 105 14.43 3.92 -8.98
C PRO A 105 13.35 4.66 -9.79
N ASP A 106 12.54 3.93 -10.52
CA ASP A 106 11.47 4.49 -11.37
C ASP A 106 10.12 4.63 -10.62
N ALA A 107 10.05 4.22 -9.36
CA ALA A 107 8.85 4.38 -8.55
C ALA A 107 8.61 5.86 -8.18
N ASP A 108 7.34 6.23 -8.04
CA ASP A 108 6.98 7.56 -7.57
C ASP A 108 7.30 7.75 -6.07
N ASP A 109 7.94 8.88 -5.74
CA ASP A 109 8.16 9.32 -4.36
C ASP A 109 7.06 10.29 -3.93
N VAL A 110 6.10 9.83 -3.14
CA VAL A 110 5.02 10.65 -2.61
C VAL A 110 4.99 10.53 -1.09
N GLY A 111 5.63 11.47 -0.38
CA GLY A 111 5.82 11.40 1.08
C GLY A 111 4.51 11.33 1.87
N ASP A 112 3.57 12.22 1.59
CA ASP A 112 2.25 12.21 2.22
C ASP A 112 1.46 10.96 1.80
N ARG A 113 1.14 10.09 2.78
CA ARG A 113 0.49 8.81 2.50
C ARG A 113 -0.94 8.95 2.00
N ALA A 114 -1.70 9.93 2.48
CA ALA A 114 -3.05 10.20 1.98
C ALA A 114 -2.98 10.63 0.51
N LYS A 115 -2.05 11.54 0.19
CA LYS A 115 -1.80 11.96 -1.19
C LYS A 115 -1.29 10.82 -2.08
N ALA A 116 -0.46 9.92 -1.56
CA ALA A 116 -0.02 8.73 -2.30
C ALA A 116 -1.20 7.84 -2.68
N ILE A 117 -2.14 7.64 -1.75
CA ILE A 117 -3.39 6.90 -2.00
C ILE A 117 -4.24 7.63 -3.05
N ASP A 118 -4.40 8.95 -2.95
CA ASP A 118 -5.14 9.74 -3.94
C ASP A 118 -4.57 9.59 -5.35
N VAL A 119 -3.24 9.70 -5.49
CA VAL A 119 -2.55 9.54 -6.77
C VAL A 119 -2.74 8.13 -7.33
N ALA A 120 -2.59 7.10 -6.49
CA ALA A 120 -2.77 5.72 -6.92
C ALA A 120 -4.22 5.44 -7.37
N VAL A 121 -5.21 5.88 -6.60
CA VAL A 121 -6.63 5.70 -6.91
C VAL A 121 -7.02 6.43 -8.20
N ALA A 122 -6.54 7.66 -8.40
CA ALA A 122 -6.83 8.45 -9.60
C ALA A 122 -6.32 7.82 -10.92
N ARG A 123 -5.34 6.91 -10.83
CA ARG A 123 -4.77 6.21 -12.00
C ARG A 123 -5.49 4.92 -12.37
N LEU A 124 -6.36 4.42 -11.49
CA LEU A 124 -7.00 3.10 -11.67
C LEU A 124 -7.89 3.06 -12.92
N GLN A 125 -7.70 2.00 -13.68
CA GLN A 125 -8.50 1.66 -14.86
C GLN A 125 -9.27 0.35 -14.62
N ALA A 126 -10.18 0.03 -15.52
CA ALA A 126 -10.95 -1.22 -15.46
C ALA A 126 -10.03 -2.45 -15.38
N GLY A 127 -10.28 -3.30 -14.41
CA GLY A 127 -9.50 -4.52 -14.17
C GLY A 127 -8.19 -4.35 -13.43
N ASP A 128 -7.86 -3.12 -12.99
CA ASP A 128 -6.71 -2.88 -12.15
C ASP A 128 -6.97 -3.32 -10.71
N VAL A 129 -5.90 -3.72 -10.03
CA VAL A 129 -5.89 -4.00 -8.59
C VAL A 129 -4.84 -3.13 -7.93
N LEU A 130 -5.22 -2.44 -6.86
CA LEU A 130 -4.32 -1.65 -6.02
C LEU A 130 -4.17 -2.29 -4.64
N ILE A 131 -2.93 -2.46 -4.19
CA ILE A 131 -2.59 -2.88 -2.83
C ILE A 131 -1.98 -1.70 -2.08
N VAL A 132 -2.58 -1.31 -0.95
CA VAL A 132 -1.98 -0.37 0.00
C VAL A 132 -1.39 -1.18 1.15
N ALA A 133 -0.06 -1.27 1.20
CA ALA A 133 0.69 -2.18 2.07
C ALA A 133 1.43 -1.46 3.21
N GLY A 134 1.65 -2.19 4.30
CA GLY A 134 2.50 -1.82 5.42
C GLY A 134 1.76 -1.62 6.73
N LYS A 135 0.70 -0.82 6.75
CA LYS A 135 -0.04 -0.46 7.97
C LYS A 135 -1.17 -1.42 8.33
N GLY A 136 -1.80 -2.03 7.32
CA GLY A 136 -2.92 -2.95 7.56
C GLY A 136 -4.04 -2.28 8.37
N HIS A 137 -4.32 -2.79 9.57
CA HIS A 137 -5.37 -2.27 10.47
C HIS A 137 -4.91 -1.15 11.42
N GLU A 138 -3.69 -0.64 11.29
CA GLU A 138 -3.19 0.47 12.11
C GLU A 138 -4.09 1.71 11.95
N THR A 139 -4.33 2.40 13.07
CA THR A 139 -5.19 3.60 13.13
C THR A 139 -4.40 4.88 13.39
N GLY A 140 -3.09 4.83 13.23
CA GLY A 140 -2.22 5.98 13.45
C GLY A 140 -0.95 5.95 12.64
N GLN A 141 -0.32 7.11 12.50
CA GLN A 141 1.01 7.31 11.93
C GLN A 141 1.90 7.99 12.95
N THR A 142 3.04 7.40 13.27
CA THR A 142 3.99 7.93 14.25
C THR A 142 5.08 8.75 13.55
N VAL A 143 5.11 10.07 13.87
CA VAL A 143 6.08 11.03 13.33
C VAL A 143 6.70 11.82 14.50
N LYS A 144 8.01 11.75 14.67
CA LYS A 144 8.75 12.48 15.72
C LYS A 144 8.16 12.31 17.13
N GLY A 145 7.72 11.08 17.44
CA GLY A 145 7.12 10.73 18.74
C GLY A 145 5.64 11.06 18.89
N GLU A 146 5.04 11.76 17.94
CA GLU A 146 3.59 12.04 17.90
C GLU A 146 2.85 10.97 17.09
N VAL A 147 1.73 10.50 17.62
CA VAL A 147 0.83 9.62 16.88
C VAL A 147 -0.31 10.47 16.31
N ARG A 148 -0.40 10.51 14.98
CA ARG A 148 -1.47 11.18 14.27
C ARG A 148 -2.50 10.15 13.82
N PRO A 149 -3.81 10.40 13.98
CA PRO A 149 -4.85 9.52 13.45
C PRO A 149 -4.68 9.31 11.95
N PHE A 150 -4.66 8.05 11.52
CA PHE A 150 -4.54 7.68 10.11
C PHE A 150 -4.98 6.23 9.92
N ASN A 151 -5.82 5.96 8.94
CA ASN A 151 -6.24 4.62 8.58
C ASN A 151 -6.31 4.47 7.05
N ASP A 152 -5.56 3.50 6.50
CA ASP A 152 -5.49 3.27 5.06
C ASP A 152 -6.87 3.01 4.43
N ALA A 153 -7.72 2.21 5.08
CA ALA A 153 -9.02 1.86 4.53
C ALA A 153 -9.97 3.08 4.45
N ASP A 154 -9.92 3.98 5.44
CA ASP A 154 -10.73 5.18 5.43
C ASP A 154 -10.26 6.17 4.36
N GLU A 155 -8.94 6.32 4.19
CA GLU A 155 -8.34 7.15 3.14
C GLU A 155 -8.67 6.62 1.74
N ILE A 156 -8.62 5.30 1.53
CA ILE A 156 -9.01 4.67 0.26
C ILE A 156 -10.48 4.97 -0.05
N ARG A 157 -11.40 4.77 0.92
CA ARG A 157 -12.82 5.04 0.71
C ARG A 157 -13.09 6.52 0.39
N ARG A 158 -12.35 7.44 1.03
CA ARG A 158 -12.40 8.87 0.72
C ARG A 158 -11.93 9.11 -0.71
N ALA A 159 -10.74 8.61 -1.08
CA ALA A 159 -10.13 8.83 -2.39
C ALA A 159 -11.02 8.31 -3.54
N VAL A 160 -11.58 7.10 -3.40
CA VAL A 160 -12.49 6.50 -4.42
C VAL A 160 -13.75 7.37 -4.60
N ARG A 161 -14.37 7.85 -3.49
CA ARG A 161 -15.52 8.75 -3.59
C ARG A 161 -15.19 10.07 -4.27
N GLU A 162 -14.04 10.67 -3.95
CA GLU A 162 -13.60 11.96 -4.50
C GLU A 162 -13.20 11.84 -5.98
N ALA A 163 -12.62 10.72 -6.37
CA ALA A 163 -12.29 10.43 -7.76
C ALA A 163 -13.53 10.11 -8.62
N GLY A 164 -14.65 9.73 -8.01
CA GLY A 164 -15.88 9.39 -8.71
C GLY A 164 -15.80 8.08 -9.51
N ILE A 165 -14.96 7.17 -9.06
CA ILE A 165 -14.74 5.86 -9.69
C ILE A 165 -15.19 4.71 -8.81
#